data_855cdd2ce5566f82cf0f0189eff44068
#
_entry.id   855cdd2ce5566f82cf0f0189eff44068
#
_cell.length_a   1.000
_cell.length_b   1.000
_cell.length_c   1.000
_cell.angle_alpha   90.00
_cell.angle_beta   90.00
_cell.angle_gamma   90.00
#
_symmetry.space_group_name_H-M   'P 1'
#
loop_
_entity.id
_entity.type
_entity.pdbx_description
1 polymer ?
#
loop_
_entity_poly.entity_id
_entity_poly.type
_entity_poly.pdbx_seq_one_letter_code
_entity_poly.pdbx_strand_id
1 'polypeptide(L)'
;MADKNGITWGIAPIGWRNDDIPSIGKDNNLQQLLSDIVVAGFEGTEVGGFFPGPDKLNYELRLRNLHIAGQWFSSFIIRDGIEKASEAFEKHCQFLKAVGAHVAVVSEQTYSIQQMDDKNIFTEKPHFTDAEWDKVCEGLNHYGEIATKYDIKVAYHHHMGTGIQTKEEVDRLMANTDPNLVGLLYDTGHIYVSDGDYMDLLDSYIDRIVHVHFKDVRKDKERDSREKGLTFQGAFLNGMFTVPGDGDLDFVPVYKKLVDNGYKGWIVIEAEQDPDKANPLEMALKARKYIDENLLN
;
A
#
# COMPACT_ATOMS: atom_id res chain seq x y z
N MET A 1 6.84 9.74 -16.54
CA MET A 1 8.02 10.52 -16.08
C MET A 1 7.62 11.25 -14.82
N ALA A 2 8.53 11.35 -13.83
CA ALA A 2 8.22 12.08 -12.60
C ALA A 2 7.74 13.50 -12.89
N ASP A 3 6.87 14.03 -12.03
CA ASP A 3 6.40 15.42 -12.11
C ASP A 3 7.54 16.44 -11.85
N LYS A 4 7.22 17.74 -11.86
CA LYS A 4 8.21 18.82 -11.63
C LYS A 4 8.90 18.74 -10.25
N ASN A 5 8.31 18.00 -9.30
CA ASN A 5 8.82 17.81 -7.95
C ASN A 5 9.61 16.50 -7.78
N GLY A 6 9.70 15.66 -8.81
CA GLY A 6 10.37 14.37 -8.79
C GLY A 6 9.53 13.22 -8.26
N ILE A 7 8.21 13.41 -8.19
CA ILE A 7 7.23 12.41 -7.76
C ILE A 7 6.67 11.70 -8.99
N THR A 8 6.58 10.38 -8.92
CA THR A 8 5.99 9.53 -9.96
C THR A 8 4.63 9.01 -9.49
N TRP A 9 3.62 9.10 -10.36
CA TRP A 9 2.25 8.75 -10.02
C TRP A 9 1.88 7.37 -10.53
N GLY A 10 1.48 6.50 -9.61
CA GLY A 10 0.99 5.16 -9.90
C GLY A 10 -0.42 4.93 -9.40
N ILE A 11 -1.00 3.80 -9.80
CA ILE A 11 -2.27 3.32 -9.27
C ILE A 11 -2.21 1.81 -9.06
N ALA A 12 -2.65 1.34 -7.90
CA ALA A 12 -2.63 -0.08 -7.54
C ALA A 12 -3.67 -0.88 -8.33
N PRO A 13 -3.37 -2.15 -8.66
CA PRO A 13 -4.26 -2.99 -9.47
C PRO A 13 -5.52 -3.44 -8.74
N ILE A 14 -5.57 -3.26 -7.41
CA ILE A 14 -6.62 -3.80 -6.54
C ILE A 14 -8.02 -3.28 -6.87
N GLY A 15 -8.13 -2.08 -7.46
CA GLY A 15 -9.40 -1.53 -7.94
C GLY A 15 -9.98 -2.26 -9.16
N TRP A 16 -9.16 -2.95 -9.95
CA TRP A 16 -9.61 -3.76 -11.09
C TRP A 16 -9.86 -5.20 -10.69
N ARG A 17 -8.95 -5.77 -9.90
CA ARG A 17 -9.01 -7.16 -9.45
C ARG A 17 -8.45 -7.26 -8.05
N ASN A 18 -9.30 -7.75 -7.14
CA ASN A 18 -8.97 -7.83 -5.73
C ASN A 18 -8.22 -9.13 -5.41
N ASP A 19 -7.04 -9.03 -4.81
CA ASP A 19 -6.25 -10.20 -4.39
C ASP A 19 -6.80 -10.84 -3.11
N ASP A 20 -7.50 -10.06 -2.26
CA ASP A 20 -8.11 -10.54 -1.01
C ASP A 20 -9.41 -11.31 -1.26
N ILE A 21 -10.16 -10.93 -2.28
CA ILE A 21 -11.38 -11.64 -2.72
C ILE A 21 -11.25 -11.99 -4.21
N PRO A 22 -10.63 -13.12 -4.55
CA PRO A 22 -10.30 -13.46 -5.95
C PRO A 22 -11.49 -13.56 -6.91
N SER A 23 -12.73 -13.64 -6.40
CA SER A 23 -13.95 -13.59 -7.21
C SER A 23 -14.29 -12.21 -7.74
N ILE A 24 -13.81 -11.15 -7.04
CA ILE A 24 -14.07 -9.75 -7.40
C ILE A 24 -13.12 -9.32 -8.51
N GLY A 25 -13.68 -8.87 -9.63
CA GLY A 25 -12.93 -8.41 -10.79
C GLY A 25 -12.15 -9.50 -11.54
N LYS A 26 -12.47 -10.80 -11.32
CA LYS A 26 -11.75 -11.94 -11.92
C LYS A 26 -11.68 -11.91 -13.45
N ASP A 27 -12.65 -11.26 -14.09
CA ASP A 27 -12.75 -11.15 -15.54
C ASP A 27 -11.92 -9.99 -16.12
N ASN A 28 -11.41 -9.09 -15.26
CA ASN A 28 -10.45 -8.07 -15.66
C ASN A 28 -9.08 -8.70 -15.93
N ASN A 29 -8.64 -8.62 -17.17
CA ASN A 29 -7.36 -9.15 -17.58
C ASN A 29 -6.24 -8.11 -17.43
N LEU A 30 -4.99 -8.59 -17.35
CA LEU A 30 -3.82 -7.74 -17.18
C LEU A 30 -3.68 -6.67 -18.28
N GLN A 31 -3.92 -7.04 -19.54
CA GLN A 31 -3.72 -6.14 -20.66
C GLN A 31 -4.70 -4.97 -20.63
N GLN A 32 -5.96 -5.24 -20.27
CA GLN A 32 -6.97 -4.22 -20.08
C GLN A 32 -6.58 -3.28 -18.94
N LEU A 33 -6.27 -3.84 -17.77
CA LEU A 33 -5.85 -3.08 -16.59
C LEU A 33 -4.66 -2.16 -16.92
N LEU A 34 -3.59 -2.69 -17.50
CA LEU A 34 -2.42 -1.87 -17.85
C LEU A 34 -2.74 -0.80 -18.90
N SER A 35 -3.67 -1.05 -19.82
CA SER A 35 -4.10 -0.07 -20.80
C SER A 35 -4.96 1.03 -20.16
N ASP A 36 -5.84 0.68 -19.23
CA ASP A 36 -6.65 1.62 -18.46
C ASP A 36 -5.76 2.57 -17.63
N ILE A 37 -4.68 2.05 -17.02
CA ILE A 37 -3.70 2.84 -16.27
C ILE A 37 -3.07 3.92 -17.17
N VAL A 38 -2.67 3.56 -18.40
CA VAL A 38 -2.14 4.51 -19.38
C VAL A 38 -3.19 5.53 -19.81
N VAL A 39 -4.41 5.08 -20.09
CA VAL A 39 -5.53 5.97 -20.48
C VAL A 39 -5.84 6.98 -19.38
N ALA A 40 -5.78 6.54 -18.13
CA ALA A 40 -5.98 7.42 -16.98
C ALA A 40 -4.79 8.38 -16.72
N GLY A 41 -3.64 8.21 -17.39
CA GLY A 41 -2.48 9.11 -17.28
C GLY A 41 -1.54 8.81 -16.12
N PHE A 42 -1.53 7.58 -15.61
CA PHE A 42 -0.54 7.12 -14.62
C PHE A 42 0.70 6.51 -15.29
N GLU A 43 1.83 6.58 -14.59
CA GLU A 43 3.13 6.12 -15.09
C GLU A 43 3.47 4.69 -14.66
N GLY A 44 2.70 4.11 -13.76
CA GLY A 44 2.96 2.75 -13.28
C GLY A 44 1.91 2.20 -12.34
N THR A 45 2.22 1.01 -11.84
CA THR A 45 1.37 0.25 -10.93
C THR A 45 2.21 -0.56 -9.95
N GLU A 46 1.59 -1.11 -8.93
CA GLU A 46 2.15 -2.20 -8.14
C GLU A 46 1.84 -3.56 -8.76
N VAL A 47 2.57 -4.59 -8.35
CA VAL A 47 2.35 -5.94 -8.86
C VAL A 47 1.22 -6.61 -8.06
N GLY A 48 0.15 -6.99 -8.74
CA GLY A 48 -0.91 -7.83 -8.18
C GLY A 48 -0.56 -9.31 -8.20
N GLY A 49 -1.19 -10.10 -7.33
CA GLY A 49 -0.94 -11.54 -7.20
C GLY A 49 -1.24 -12.36 -8.45
N PHE A 50 -2.03 -11.82 -9.38
CA PHE A 50 -2.37 -12.45 -10.66
C PHE A 50 -1.44 -12.07 -11.81
N PHE A 51 -0.41 -11.24 -11.57
CA PHE A 51 0.52 -10.84 -12.61
C PHE A 51 1.44 -12.00 -13.01
N PRO A 52 1.87 -12.05 -14.27
CA PRO A 52 2.77 -13.11 -14.74
C PRO A 52 4.20 -12.93 -14.25
N GLY A 53 5.05 -13.94 -14.50
CA GLY A 53 6.49 -13.83 -14.25
C GLY A 53 7.18 -12.69 -15.01
N PRO A 54 8.42 -12.35 -14.62
CA PRO A 54 9.10 -11.11 -15.02
C PRO A 54 9.19 -10.88 -16.53
N ASP A 55 9.51 -11.90 -17.30
CA ASP A 55 9.72 -11.74 -18.75
C ASP A 55 8.45 -11.25 -19.46
N LYS A 56 7.30 -11.91 -19.16
CA LYS A 56 6.03 -11.56 -19.74
C LYS A 56 5.53 -10.21 -19.19
N LEU A 57 5.70 -9.95 -17.91
CA LEU A 57 5.33 -8.68 -17.30
C LEU A 57 6.12 -7.53 -17.92
N ASN A 58 7.43 -7.64 -18.03
CA ASN A 58 8.29 -6.63 -18.65
C ASN A 58 7.92 -6.38 -20.12
N TYR A 59 7.50 -7.39 -20.85
CA TYR A 59 6.99 -7.21 -22.22
C TYR A 59 5.75 -6.33 -22.23
N GLU A 60 4.75 -6.62 -21.40
CA GLU A 60 3.49 -5.89 -21.32
C GLU A 60 3.69 -4.43 -20.85
N LEU A 61 4.61 -4.21 -19.91
CA LEU A 61 4.97 -2.89 -19.40
C LEU A 61 5.64 -2.03 -20.48
N ARG A 62 6.63 -2.60 -21.20
CA ARG A 62 7.32 -1.87 -22.28
C ARG A 62 6.38 -1.44 -23.40
N LEU A 63 5.41 -2.26 -23.78
CA LEU A 63 4.41 -1.90 -24.79
C LEU A 63 3.61 -0.64 -24.42
N ARG A 64 3.52 -0.33 -23.13
CA ARG A 64 2.70 0.76 -22.57
C ARG A 64 3.53 1.87 -21.93
N ASN A 65 4.85 1.72 -21.90
CA ASN A 65 5.78 2.63 -21.21
C ASN A 65 5.39 2.79 -19.71
N LEU A 66 4.98 1.69 -19.08
CA LEU A 66 4.67 1.63 -17.66
C LEU A 66 5.84 1.06 -16.84
N HIS A 67 5.85 1.41 -15.56
CA HIS A 67 6.84 0.98 -14.58
C HIS A 67 6.18 0.30 -13.39
N ILE A 68 6.95 -0.48 -12.63
CA ILE A 68 6.50 -1.06 -11.37
C ILE A 68 6.96 -0.17 -10.21
N ALA A 69 6.00 0.27 -9.39
CA ALA A 69 6.25 1.07 -8.20
C ALA A 69 6.75 0.21 -7.03
N GLY A 70 6.20 -0.98 -6.88
CA GLY A 70 6.52 -1.92 -5.81
C GLY A 70 5.65 -3.17 -5.87
N GLN A 71 5.75 -3.99 -4.83
CA GLN A 71 4.86 -5.14 -4.63
C GLN A 71 4.70 -5.43 -3.15
N TRP A 72 3.48 -5.79 -2.77
CA TRP A 72 3.14 -6.31 -1.45
C TRP A 72 3.87 -7.62 -1.15
N PHE A 73 4.42 -7.71 0.08
CA PHE A 73 4.99 -8.92 0.64
C PHE A 73 4.37 -9.20 2.01
N SER A 74 3.59 -10.27 2.10
CA SER A 74 3.07 -10.77 3.37
C SER A 74 4.20 -11.40 4.17
N SER A 75 4.66 -10.72 5.21
CA SER A 75 5.66 -11.22 6.14
C SER A 75 5.01 -12.10 7.20
N PHE A 76 5.71 -13.15 7.60
CA PHE A 76 5.29 -14.07 8.67
C PHE A 76 6.47 -14.37 9.60
N ILE A 77 7.20 -13.34 10.01
CA ILE A 77 8.39 -13.45 10.87
C ILE A 77 8.04 -14.12 12.20
N ILE A 78 6.89 -13.76 12.80
CA ILE A 78 6.46 -14.35 14.08
C ILE A 78 6.18 -15.84 13.91
N ARG A 79 5.41 -16.21 12.88
CA ARG A 79 4.98 -17.59 12.61
C ARG A 79 6.12 -18.50 12.17
N ASP A 80 6.89 -18.04 11.20
CA ASP A 80 7.82 -18.88 10.45
C ASP A 80 9.27 -18.78 10.95
N GLY A 81 9.60 -17.73 11.71
CA GLY A 81 10.96 -17.40 12.13
C GLY A 81 11.69 -16.56 11.07
N ILE A 82 12.72 -15.84 11.53
CA ILE A 82 13.47 -14.87 10.71
C ILE A 82 14.13 -15.54 9.50
N GLU A 83 14.80 -16.69 9.68
CA GLU A 83 15.52 -17.36 8.58
C GLU A 83 14.59 -17.73 7.43
N LYS A 84 13.50 -18.47 7.72
CA LYS A 84 12.56 -18.92 6.68
C LYS A 84 11.82 -17.76 6.03
N ALA A 85 11.41 -16.75 6.81
CA ALA A 85 10.78 -15.55 6.30
C ALA A 85 11.73 -14.77 5.38
N SER A 86 13.01 -14.71 5.72
CA SER A 86 14.06 -14.06 4.93
C SER A 86 14.35 -14.76 3.61
N GLU A 87 14.33 -16.08 3.56
CA GLU A 87 14.45 -16.83 2.30
C GLU A 87 13.32 -16.51 1.31
N ALA A 88 12.09 -16.37 1.82
CA ALA A 88 10.94 -15.96 1.02
C ALA A 88 11.08 -14.51 0.54
N PHE A 89 11.52 -13.62 1.44
CA PHE A 89 11.73 -12.22 1.12
C PHE A 89 12.85 -12.00 0.10
N GLU A 90 13.94 -12.77 0.16
CA GLU A 90 15.00 -12.67 -0.84
C GLU A 90 14.52 -13.04 -2.25
N LYS A 91 13.68 -14.07 -2.37
CA LYS A 91 13.04 -14.41 -3.67
C LYS A 91 12.15 -13.28 -4.17
N HIS A 92 11.44 -12.62 -3.27
CA HIS A 92 10.64 -11.44 -3.59
C HIS A 92 11.52 -10.29 -4.10
N CYS A 93 12.65 -10.01 -3.46
CA CYS A 93 13.63 -9.02 -3.93
C CYS A 93 14.19 -9.36 -5.33
N GLN A 94 14.48 -10.63 -5.58
CA GLN A 94 14.93 -11.10 -6.91
C GLN A 94 13.86 -10.82 -8.00
N PHE A 95 12.59 -11.06 -7.68
CA PHE A 95 11.49 -10.75 -8.58
C PHE A 95 11.38 -9.24 -8.84
N LEU A 96 11.36 -8.43 -7.77
CA LEU A 96 11.30 -6.95 -7.86
C LEU A 96 12.45 -6.41 -8.72
N LYS A 97 13.68 -6.87 -8.50
CA LYS A 97 14.84 -6.51 -9.31
C LYS A 97 14.63 -6.85 -10.79
N ALA A 98 14.07 -8.03 -11.07
CA ALA A 98 13.83 -8.50 -12.44
C ALA A 98 12.77 -7.68 -13.18
N VAL A 99 11.82 -7.06 -12.46
CA VAL A 99 10.79 -6.16 -13.03
C VAL A 99 11.14 -4.67 -12.93
N GLY A 100 12.32 -4.34 -12.40
CA GLY A 100 12.81 -2.96 -12.30
C GLY A 100 12.15 -2.12 -11.19
N ALA A 101 11.59 -2.77 -10.17
CA ALA A 101 11.06 -2.11 -8.99
C ALA A 101 12.13 -1.92 -7.91
N HIS A 102 11.99 -0.86 -7.10
CA HIS A 102 12.93 -0.51 -6.04
C HIS A 102 12.32 -0.48 -4.64
N VAL A 103 11.06 -0.91 -4.49
CA VAL A 103 10.35 -0.91 -3.21
C VAL A 103 9.67 -2.25 -2.98
N ALA A 104 9.94 -2.85 -1.83
CA ALA A 104 9.19 -3.96 -1.26
C ALA A 104 8.22 -3.40 -0.22
N VAL A 105 6.92 -3.53 -0.46
CA VAL A 105 5.85 -3.14 0.46
C VAL A 105 5.63 -4.30 1.44
N VAL A 106 6.06 -4.15 2.67
CA VAL A 106 6.10 -5.24 3.66
C VAL A 106 5.09 -5.01 4.77
N SER A 107 4.28 -6.00 5.08
CA SER A 107 3.42 -6.00 6.27
C SER A 107 3.49 -7.34 6.99
N GLU A 108 3.62 -7.33 8.33
CA GLU A 108 3.62 -8.56 9.14
C GLU A 108 2.19 -9.08 9.29
N GLN A 109 1.93 -10.25 8.75
CA GLN A 109 0.59 -10.82 8.59
C GLN A 109 0.27 -11.95 9.58
N THR A 110 1.20 -12.29 10.47
CA THR A 110 0.88 -13.26 11.53
C THR A 110 -0.25 -12.71 12.39
N TYR A 111 -1.29 -13.50 12.55
CA TYR A 111 -2.54 -13.14 13.25
C TYR A 111 -3.42 -12.09 12.55
N SER A 112 -3.10 -11.66 11.33
CA SER A 112 -3.96 -10.72 10.61
C SER A 112 -5.40 -11.21 10.51
N ILE A 113 -6.34 -10.30 10.72
CA ILE A 113 -7.78 -10.57 10.62
C ILE A 113 -8.41 -10.08 9.32
N GLN A 114 -7.60 -9.59 8.37
CA GLN A 114 -8.08 -9.02 7.10
C GLN A 114 -8.90 -10.02 6.27
N GLN A 115 -8.52 -11.30 6.33
CA GLN A 115 -9.17 -12.39 5.59
C GLN A 115 -10.25 -13.14 6.41
N MET A 116 -10.50 -12.69 7.65
CA MET A 116 -11.48 -13.33 8.51
C MET A 116 -12.88 -12.75 8.28
N ASP A 117 -13.86 -13.61 8.10
CA ASP A 117 -15.24 -13.24 7.76
C ASP A 117 -16.15 -13.05 9.00
N ASP A 118 -15.58 -13.28 10.19
CA ASP A 118 -16.25 -13.20 11.49
C ASP A 118 -15.66 -12.18 12.46
N LYS A 119 -14.63 -11.39 12.02
CA LYS A 119 -13.91 -10.45 12.89
C LYS A 119 -14.27 -9.00 12.59
N ASN A 120 -14.61 -8.24 13.64
CA ASN A 120 -14.79 -6.81 13.54
C ASN A 120 -13.44 -6.13 13.36
N ILE A 121 -13.22 -5.55 12.17
CA ILE A 121 -11.94 -4.94 11.81
C ILE A 121 -11.55 -3.72 12.68
N PHE A 122 -12.53 -3.08 13.31
CA PHE A 122 -12.32 -1.87 14.10
C PHE A 122 -11.96 -2.15 15.57
N THR A 123 -12.23 -3.36 16.09
CA THR A 123 -12.12 -3.65 17.53
C THR A 123 -11.39 -4.94 17.88
N GLU A 124 -11.13 -5.82 16.91
CA GLU A 124 -10.59 -7.15 17.17
C GLU A 124 -9.18 -7.39 16.57
N LYS A 125 -8.45 -6.32 16.25
CA LYS A 125 -7.09 -6.47 15.69
C LYS A 125 -6.16 -7.24 16.64
N PRO A 126 -5.15 -7.96 16.12
CA PRO A 126 -4.17 -8.63 16.94
C PRO A 126 -3.25 -7.67 17.67
N HIS A 127 -2.67 -8.13 18.78
CA HIS A 127 -1.64 -7.43 19.54
C HIS A 127 -0.44 -8.35 19.72
N PHE A 128 0.76 -7.81 19.50
CA PHE A 128 1.99 -8.56 19.68
C PHE A 128 2.48 -8.46 21.13
N THR A 129 3.00 -9.56 21.66
CA THR A 129 3.78 -9.56 22.90
C THR A 129 5.13 -8.87 22.69
N ASP A 130 5.82 -8.47 23.76
CA ASP A 130 7.14 -7.82 23.65
C ASP A 130 8.14 -8.70 22.90
N ALA A 131 8.16 -10.00 23.16
CA ALA A 131 9.04 -10.95 22.45
C ALA A 131 8.72 -11.07 20.94
N GLU A 132 7.46 -10.92 20.55
CA GLU A 132 7.06 -10.88 19.13
C GLU A 132 7.46 -9.56 18.48
N TRP A 133 7.34 -8.44 19.20
CA TRP A 133 7.84 -7.14 18.77
C TRP A 133 9.35 -7.17 18.50
N ASP A 134 10.14 -7.69 19.43
CA ASP A 134 11.58 -7.83 19.26
C ASP A 134 11.92 -8.64 18.02
N LYS A 135 11.22 -9.77 17.85
CA LYS A 135 11.42 -10.65 16.69
C LYS A 135 11.04 -9.99 15.36
N VAL A 136 9.94 -9.22 15.31
CA VAL A 136 9.51 -8.49 14.11
C VAL A 136 10.53 -7.41 13.75
N CYS A 137 10.97 -6.61 14.72
CA CYS A 137 11.93 -5.54 14.48
C CYS A 137 13.30 -6.09 14.01
N GLU A 138 13.80 -7.18 14.64
CA GLU A 138 15.01 -7.88 14.20
C GLU A 138 14.86 -8.41 12.77
N GLY A 139 13.75 -9.09 12.48
CA GLY A 139 13.50 -9.67 11.16
C GLY A 139 13.34 -8.61 10.06
N LEU A 140 12.72 -7.46 10.35
CA LEU A 140 12.63 -6.36 9.40
C LEU A 140 13.98 -5.69 9.12
N ASN A 141 14.83 -5.54 10.11
CA ASN A 141 16.21 -5.09 9.90
C ASN A 141 16.95 -6.07 8.98
N HIS A 142 16.79 -7.38 9.21
CA HIS A 142 17.39 -8.40 8.35
C HIS A 142 16.83 -8.35 6.90
N TYR A 143 15.53 -8.06 6.73
CA TYR A 143 14.97 -7.79 5.40
C TYR A 143 15.64 -6.58 4.73
N GLY A 144 15.89 -5.50 5.48
CA GLY A 144 16.60 -4.32 4.98
C GLY A 144 18.01 -4.64 4.47
N GLU A 145 18.77 -5.48 5.21
CA GLU A 145 20.08 -5.96 4.78
C GLU A 145 20.01 -6.79 3.49
N ILE A 146 19.00 -7.63 3.35
CA ILE A 146 18.76 -8.39 2.10
C ILE A 146 18.39 -7.44 0.97
N ALA A 147 17.42 -6.56 1.16
CA ALA A 147 16.92 -5.65 0.15
C ALA A 147 18.01 -4.75 -0.44
N THR A 148 18.95 -4.30 0.41
CA THR A 148 20.11 -3.47 0.00
C THR A 148 20.95 -4.18 -1.07
N LYS A 149 21.10 -5.50 -1.04
CA LYS A 149 21.86 -6.27 -2.05
C LYS A 149 21.22 -6.19 -3.45
N TYR A 150 19.94 -5.88 -3.50
CA TYR A 150 19.15 -5.81 -4.74
C TYR A 150 18.80 -4.38 -5.16
N ASP A 151 19.28 -3.36 -4.43
CA ASP A 151 18.90 -1.94 -4.62
C ASP A 151 17.40 -1.73 -4.42
N ILE A 152 16.86 -2.33 -3.36
CA ILE A 152 15.46 -2.27 -2.97
C ILE A 152 15.36 -1.67 -1.56
N LYS A 153 14.34 -0.86 -1.34
CA LYS A 153 13.97 -0.31 -0.04
C LYS A 153 12.83 -1.13 0.56
N VAL A 154 12.94 -1.44 1.85
CA VAL A 154 11.81 -1.97 2.62
C VAL A 154 10.92 -0.80 3.01
N ALA A 155 9.65 -0.82 2.59
CA ALA A 155 8.60 0.10 2.98
C ALA A 155 7.61 -0.65 3.86
N TYR A 156 7.70 -0.48 5.19
CA TYR A 156 6.74 -1.14 6.07
C TYR A 156 5.37 -0.50 5.95
N HIS A 157 4.36 -1.31 5.67
CA HIS A 157 2.97 -0.87 5.53
C HIS A 157 2.19 -1.20 6.80
N HIS A 158 1.87 -0.16 7.58
CA HIS A 158 0.90 -0.25 8.67
C HIS A 158 -0.49 -0.47 8.07
N HIS A 159 -1.18 -1.52 8.50
CA HIS A 159 -2.43 -1.91 7.83
C HIS A 159 -3.50 -2.32 8.83
N MET A 160 -4.75 -1.93 8.56
CA MET A 160 -5.89 -2.35 9.38
C MET A 160 -5.94 -3.87 9.52
N GLY A 161 -6.25 -4.32 10.75
CA GLY A 161 -6.39 -5.75 11.06
C GLY A 161 -5.08 -6.50 11.25
N THR A 162 -3.94 -5.81 11.28
CA THR A 162 -2.63 -6.38 11.60
C THR A 162 -2.16 -5.99 13.00
N GLY A 163 -1.04 -6.56 13.46
CA GLY A 163 -0.43 -6.21 14.74
C GLY A 163 0.21 -4.82 14.77
N ILE A 164 0.45 -4.21 13.59
CA ILE A 164 1.01 -2.85 13.47
C ILE A 164 0.08 -2.05 12.58
N GLN A 165 -0.82 -1.32 13.20
CA GLN A 165 -1.91 -0.59 12.57
C GLN A 165 -1.95 0.89 12.99
N THR A 166 -1.83 1.17 14.29
CA THR A 166 -1.98 2.51 14.88
C THR A 166 -0.69 3.29 14.86
N LYS A 167 -0.78 4.61 15.05
CA LYS A 167 0.41 5.45 15.18
C LYS A 167 1.32 5.02 16.32
N GLU A 168 0.77 4.68 17.49
CA GLU A 168 1.54 4.18 18.63
C GLU A 168 2.36 2.93 18.26
N GLU A 169 1.79 2.02 17.48
CA GLU A 169 2.47 0.82 17.01
C GLU A 169 3.53 1.14 15.95
N VAL A 170 3.26 2.12 15.07
CA VAL A 170 4.27 2.64 14.14
C VAL A 170 5.40 3.34 14.90
N ASP A 171 5.10 4.12 15.94
CA ASP A 171 6.10 4.75 16.80
C ASP A 171 7.04 3.70 17.42
N ARG A 172 6.47 2.61 17.94
CA ARG A 172 7.24 1.48 18.47
C ARG A 172 8.10 0.82 17.40
N LEU A 173 7.54 0.57 16.21
CA LEU A 173 8.28 -0.02 15.09
C LEU A 173 9.48 0.86 14.68
N MET A 174 9.22 2.13 14.44
CA MET A 174 10.24 3.07 13.97
C MET A 174 11.35 3.30 14.99
N ALA A 175 11.02 3.25 16.29
CA ALA A 175 12.00 3.38 17.38
C ALA A 175 12.91 2.15 17.52
N ASN A 176 12.47 0.97 17.08
CA ASN A 176 13.19 -0.30 17.27
C ASN A 176 13.72 -0.90 15.95
N THR A 177 13.68 -0.15 14.84
CA THR A 177 14.26 -0.56 13.55
C THR A 177 15.28 0.45 13.05
N ASP A 178 16.32 -0.04 12.35
CA ASP A 178 17.36 0.81 11.75
C ASP A 178 16.75 1.71 10.65
N PRO A 179 16.88 3.03 10.77
CA PRO A 179 16.34 3.97 9.78
C PRO A 179 16.97 3.85 8.38
N ASN A 180 18.14 3.24 8.27
CA ASN A 180 18.79 3.00 6.99
C ASN A 180 18.28 1.73 6.30
N LEU A 181 17.64 0.82 7.04
CA LEU A 181 17.21 -0.49 6.57
C LEU A 181 15.69 -0.57 6.38
N VAL A 182 14.92 0.04 7.28
CA VAL A 182 13.46 -0.04 7.30
C VAL A 182 12.86 1.34 7.15
N GLY A 183 12.25 1.60 6.01
CA GLY A 183 11.44 2.78 5.77
C GLY A 183 9.96 2.54 6.06
N LEU A 184 9.16 3.60 5.96
CA LEU A 184 7.72 3.57 6.14
C LEU A 184 7.02 3.74 4.80
N LEU A 185 6.01 2.92 4.54
CA LEU A 185 4.96 3.26 3.61
C LEU A 185 3.91 4.07 4.36
N TYR A 186 3.63 5.26 3.89
CA TYR A 186 2.59 6.13 4.42
C TYR A 186 1.30 5.94 3.64
N ASP A 187 0.28 5.37 4.29
CA ASP A 187 -1.06 5.18 3.72
C ASP A 187 -2.07 6.08 4.46
N THR A 188 -2.68 7.01 3.73
CA THR A 188 -3.60 8.00 4.30
C THR A 188 -4.89 7.38 4.82
N GLY A 189 -5.45 6.38 4.13
CA GLY A 189 -6.72 5.75 4.50
C GLY A 189 -6.60 4.85 5.70
N HIS A 190 -5.59 3.98 5.72
CA HIS A 190 -5.40 3.07 6.85
C HIS A 190 -5.12 3.80 8.16
N ILE A 191 -4.26 4.83 8.15
CA ILE A 191 -4.00 5.58 9.38
C ILE A 191 -5.20 6.43 9.79
N TYR A 192 -5.93 7.03 8.84
CA TYR A 192 -7.13 7.79 9.17
C TYR A 192 -8.18 6.92 9.88
N VAL A 193 -8.47 5.73 9.35
CA VAL A 193 -9.47 4.82 9.97
C VAL A 193 -8.98 4.28 11.31
N SER A 194 -7.66 4.16 11.51
CA SER A 194 -7.07 3.66 12.76
C SER A 194 -7.05 4.70 13.88
N ASP A 195 -6.60 5.95 13.59
CA ASP A 195 -6.32 6.98 14.60
C ASP A 195 -7.02 8.32 14.34
N GLY A 196 -7.60 8.52 13.16
CA GLY A 196 -8.32 9.75 12.77
C GLY A 196 -7.41 10.89 12.31
N ASP A 197 -6.16 10.97 12.75
CA ASP A 197 -5.19 12.00 12.36
C ASP A 197 -4.07 11.43 11.51
N TYR A 198 -4.27 11.46 10.18
CA TYR A 198 -3.26 11.01 9.23
C TYR A 198 -2.08 11.98 9.10
N MET A 199 -2.25 13.27 9.45
CA MET A 199 -1.16 14.25 9.40
C MET A 199 -0.13 14.04 10.50
N ASP A 200 -0.53 13.60 11.70
CA ASP A 200 0.40 13.35 12.80
C ASP A 200 1.44 12.26 12.46
N LEU A 201 1.02 11.19 11.78
CA LEU A 201 1.97 10.17 11.30
C LEU A 201 2.94 10.73 10.26
N LEU A 202 2.44 11.51 9.31
CA LEU A 202 3.25 12.16 8.27
C LEU A 202 4.29 13.12 8.88
N ASP A 203 3.85 13.95 9.83
CA ASP A 203 4.71 14.92 10.49
C ASP A 203 5.82 14.25 11.33
N SER A 204 5.50 13.13 11.97
CA SER A 204 6.42 12.39 12.82
C SER A 204 7.51 11.65 12.02
N TYR A 205 7.19 11.18 10.80
CA TYR A 205 8.06 10.23 10.08
C TYR A 205 8.36 10.61 8.64
N ILE A 206 8.24 11.89 8.28
CA ILE A 206 8.48 12.37 6.91
C ILE A 206 9.83 11.90 6.35
N ASP A 207 10.88 11.86 7.17
CA ASP A 207 12.24 11.43 6.78
C ASP A 207 12.39 9.89 6.64
N ARG A 208 11.38 9.13 7.11
CA ARG A 208 11.35 7.66 7.04
C ARG A 208 10.47 7.17 5.90
N ILE A 209 9.67 8.05 5.27
CA ILE A 209 8.75 7.68 4.21
C ILE A 209 9.51 7.39 2.92
N VAL A 210 9.37 6.17 2.41
CA VAL A 210 10.01 5.72 1.17
C VAL A 210 9.00 5.32 0.09
N HIS A 211 7.73 5.20 0.47
CA HIS A 211 6.60 4.90 -0.43
C HIS A 211 5.32 5.52 0.11
N VAL A 212 4.37 5.85 -0.76
CA VAL A 212 3.13 6.53 -0.35
C VAL A 212 1.94 5.91 -1.05
N HIS A 213 0.89 5.60 -0.28
CA HIS A 213 -0.44 5.30 -0.78
C HIS A 213 -1.39 6.47 -0.49
N PHE A 214 -1.99 7.02 -1.54
CA PHE A 214 -3.12 7.92 -1.40
C PHE A 214 -4.41 7.11 -1.51
N LYS A 215 -4.94 6.80 -0.36
CA LYS A 215 -6.21 6.08 -0.16
C LYS A 215 -7.21 7.03 0.50
N ASP A 216 -8.30 7.32 -0.20
CA ASP A 216 -9.34 8.20 0.33
C ASP A 216 -10.39 7.39 1.11
N VAL A 217 -11.11 8.07 1.98
CA VAL A 217 -12.11 7.47 2.87
C VAL A 217 -13.41 8.25 2.76
N ARG A 218 -14.53 7.55 2.53
CA ARG A 218 -15.87 8.12 2.70
C ARG A 218 -16.26 8.00 4.18
N LYS A 219 -16.25 9.11 4.89
CA LYS A 219 -16.47 9.17 6.35
C LYS A 219 -17.84 8.67 6.79
N ASP A 220 -18.86 8.83 5.96
CA ASP A 220 -20.19 8.29 6.22
C ASP A 220 -20.20 6.75 6.16
N LYS A 221 -19.45 6.18 5.19
CA LYS A 221 -19.29 4.73 5.02
C LYS A 221 -18.39 4.11 6.09
N GLU A 222 -17.34 4.81 6.48
CA GLU A 222 -16.48 4.41 7.61
C GLU A 222 -17.31 4.31 8.90
N ARG A 223 -18.09 5.36 9.23
CA ARG A 223 -18.96 5.37 10.40
C ARG A 223 -19.99 4.25 10.36
N ASP A 224 -20.69 4.08 9.24
CA ASP A 224 -21.68 3.00 9.05
C ASP A 224 -21.05 1.61 9.21
N SER A 225 -19.83 1.42 8.67
CA SER A 225 -19.09 0.16 8.80
C SER A 225 -18.69 -0.12 10.24
N ARG A 226 -18.26 0.89 10.97
CA ARG A 226 -17.89 0.83 12.39
C ARG A 226 -19.11 0.51 13.27
N GLU A 227 -20.22 1.21 13.05
CA GLU A 227 -21.48 0.99 13.79
C GLU A 227 -22.03 -0.43 13.59
N LYS A 228 -21.85 -1.01 12.40
CA LYS A 228 -22.25 -2.39 12.07
C LYS A 228 -21.24 -3.44 12.50
N GLY A 229 -20.06 -3.06 12.95
CA GLY A 229 -18.99 -3.98 13.32
C GLY A 229 -18.52 -4.85 12.14
N LEU A 230 -18.39 -4.27 10.96
CA LEU A 230 -18.06 -5.03 9.75
C LEU A 230 -16.65 -5.60 9.79
N THR A 231 -16.47 -6.70 9.06
CA THR A 231 -15.14 -7.25 8.72
C THR A 231 -14.40 -6.30 7.77
N PHE A 232 -13.11 -6.52 7.52
CA PHE A 232 -12.37 -5.73 6.55
C PHE A 232 -13.02 -5.77 5.17
N GLN A 233 -13.34 -6.97 4.69
CA GLN A 233 -14.02 -7.15 3.41
C GLN A 233 -15.40 -6.50 3.40
N GLY A 234 -16.17 -6.65 4.49
CA GLY A 234 -17.47 -6.00 4.64
C GLY A 234 -17.39 -4.48 4.57
N ALA A 235 -16.37 -3.88 5.18
CA ALA A 235 -16.18 -2.43 5.22
C ALA A 235 -15.81 -1.85 3.84
N PHE A 236 -14.85 -2.46 3.12
CA PHE A 236 -14.53 -1.95 1.78
C PHE A 236 -15.65 -2.24 0.75
N LEU A 237 -16.36 -3.36 0.84
CA LEU A 237 -17.54 -3.64 0.01
C LEU A 237 -18.73 -2.70 0.30
N ASN A 238 -18.80 -2.16 1.53
CA ASN A 238 -19.71 -1.07 1.90
C ASN A 238 -19.30 0.29 1.31
N GLY A 239 -18.10 0.37 0.71
CA GLY A 239 -17.57 1.55 0.03
C GLY A 239 -16.77 2.48 0.94
N MET A 240 -16.19 1.99 2.04
CA MET A 240 -15.39 2.79 2.97
C MET A 240 -14.19 3.44 2.30
N PHE A 241 -13.41 2.67 1.55
CA PHE A 241 -12.26 3.18 0.81
C PHE A 241 -12.63 3.61 -0.61
N THR A 242 -11.94 4.64 -1.09
CA THR A 242 -12.10 5.17 -2.44
C THR A 242 -10.83 5.88 -2.90
N VAL A 243 -10.86 6.45 -4.10
CA VAL A 243 -9.74 7.19 -4.68
C VAL A 243 -9.79 8.68 -4.32
N PRO A 244 -8.67 9.41 -4.31
CA PRO A 244 -8.66 10.86 -4.09
C PRO A 244 -9.65 11.62 -4.95
N GLY A 245 -10.41 12.51 -4.29
CA GLY A 245 -11.46 13.31 -4.92
C GLY A 245 -12.83 12.65 -4.98
N ASP A 246 -12.97 11.47 -4.37
CA ASP A 246 -14.25 10.75 -4.25
C ASP A 246 -14.62 10.43 -2.79
N GLY A 247 -13.76 10.79 -1.84
CA GLY A 247 -13.96 10.69 -0.41
C GLY A 247 -13.82 12.05 0.29
N ASP A 248 -13.43 12.01 1.55
CA ASP A 248 -13.48 13.15 2.46
C ASP A 248 -12.11 13.57 3.02
N LEU A 249 -11.01 12.94 2.58
CA LEU A 249 -9.66 13.31 3.05
C LEU A 249 -9.10 14.45 2.19
N ASP A 250 -8.37 15.36 2.84
CA ASP A 250 -7.68 16.45 2.16
C ASP A 250 -6.22 16.06 1.85
N PHE A 251 -5.91 15.83 0.59
CA PHE A 251 -4.56 15.46 0.13
C PHE A 251 -3.65 16.66 -0.14
N VAL A 252 -4.18 17.88 -0.19
CA VAL A 252 -3.38 19.08 -0.49
C VAL A 252 -2.29 19.30 0.57
N PRO A 253 -2.59 19.31 1.89
CA PRO A 253 -1.57 19.46 2.92
C PRO A 253 -0.58 18.29 2.94
N VAL A 254 -1.04 17.05 2.66
CA VAL A 254 -0.19 15.85 2.57
C VAL A 254 0.83 16.00 1.45
N TYR A 255 0.34 16.29 0.22
CA TYR A 255 1.21 16.46 -0.94
C TYR A 255 2.21 17.60 -0.74
N LYS A 256 1.73 18.75 -0.24
CA LYS A 256 2.59 19.89 0.07
C LYS A 256 3.70 19.51 1.06
N LYS A 257 3.38 18.79 2.13
CA LYS A 257 4.36 18.34 3.11
C LYS A 257 5.41 17.42 2.51
N LEU A 258 5.00 16.46 1.66
CA LEU A 258 5.93 15.57 0.93
C LEU A 258 6.88 16.38 0.04
N VAL A 259 6.36 17.31 -0.75
CA VAL A 259 7.16 18.17 -1.65
C VAL A 259 8.11 19.07 -0.87
N ASP A 260 7.65 19.76 0.15
CA ASP A 260 8.42 20.71 0.96
C ASP A 260 9.60 20.01 1.68
N ASN A 261 9.49 18.72 1.96
CA ASN A 261 10.54 17.89 2.56
C ASN A 261 11.34 17.07 1.54
N GLY A 262 11.16 17.35 0.24
CA GLY A 262 11.98 16.76 -0.82
C GLY A 262 11.72 15.28 -1.08
N TYR A 263 10.53 14.76 -0.74
CA TYR A 263 10.14 13.39 -1.09
C TYR A 263 10.25 13.17 -2.59
N LYS A 264 10.88 12.07 -2.96
CA LYS A 264 11.01 11.62 -4.34
C LYS A 264 10.73 10.13 -4.39
N GLY A 265 9.86 9.75 -5.27
CA GLY A 265 9.46 8.35 -5.39
C GLY A 265 8.03 8.23 -5.90
N TRP A 266 7.40 7.14 -5.55
CA TRP A 266 6.04 6.84 -5.98
C TRP A 266 5.00 7.36 -4.99
N ILE A 267 3.96 8.02 -5.52
CA ILE A 267 2.66 8.11 -4.86
C ILE A 267 1.71 7.21 -5.65
N VAL A 268 1.22 6.17 -5.01
CA VAL A 268 0.31 5.19 -5.62
C VAL A 268 -1.10 5.45 -5.11
N ILE A 269 -2.03 5.60 -6.04
CA ILE A 269 -3.45 5.65 -5.70
C ILE A 269 -3.90 4.22 -5.42
N GLU A 270 -4.52 4.01 -4.27
CA GLU A 270 -4.99 2.69 -3.88
C GLU A 270 -6.38 2.79 -3.24
N ALA A 271 -7.27 1.88 -3.66
CA ALA A 271 -8.56 1.70 -3.01
C ALA A 271 -9.06 0.28 -3.27
N GLU A 272 -9.38 -0.45 -2.22
CA GLU A 272 -10.13 -1.70 -2.31
C GLU A 272 -11.58 -1.36 -2.67
N GLN A 273 -11.96 -1.67 -3.88
CA GLN A 273 -13.30 -1.42 -4.39
C GLN A 273 -13.85 -2.64 -5.14
N ASP A 274 -15.17 -2.69 -5.25
CA ASP A 274 -15.87 -3.65 -6.09
C ASP A 274 -15.99 -3.06 -7.51
N PRO A 275 -15.28 -3.58 -8.52
CA PRO A 275 -15.28 -3.03 -9.87
C PRO A 275 -16.65 -3.08 -10.56
N ASP A 276 -17.58 -3.91 -10.06
CA ASP A 276 -18.97 -3.94 -10.57
C ASP A 276 -19.80 -2.73 -10.07
N LYS A 277 -19.35 -2.07 -8.99
CA LYS A 277 -19.99 -0.88 -8.40
C LYS A 277 -19.20 0.40 -8.66
N ALA A 278 -17.90 0.30 -8.74
CA ALA A 278 -16.98 1.40 -9.00
C ALA A 278 -16.12 1.04 -10.21
N ASN A 279 -16.52 1.50 -11.40
CA ASN A 279 -15.75 1.20 -12.62
C ASN A 279 -14.30 1.65 -12.48
N PRO A 280 -13.32 0.75 -12.60
CA PRO A 280 -11.92 1.05 -12.27
C PRO A 280 -11.33 2.19 -13.12
N LEU A 281 -11.64 2.22 -14.42
CA LEU A 281 -11.14 3.28 -15.30
C LEU A 281 -11.76 4.64 -14.94
N GLU A 282 -13.07 4.69 -14.65
CA GLU A 282 -13.72 5.94 -14.21
C GLU A 282 -13.13 6.45 -12.89
N MET A 283 -12.86 5.55 -11.94
CA MET A 283 -12.22 5.89 -10.67
C MET A 283 -10.79 6.37 -10.86
N ALA A 284 -10.02 5.71 -11.73
CA ALA A 284 -8.67 6.12 -12.08
C ALA A 284 -8.63 7.53 -12.73
N LEU A 285 -9.55 7.79 -13.66
CA LEU A 285 -9.70 9.12 -14.29
C LEU A 285 -10.11 10.20 -13.28
N LYS A 286 -11.00 9.87 -12.33
CA LYS A 286 -11.40 10.77 -11.24
C LYS A 286 -10.20 11.13 -10.35
N ALA A 287 -9.44 10.15 -9.93
CA ALA A 287 -8.22 10.37 -9.14
C ALA A 287 -7.21 11.23 -9.89
N ARG A 288 -6.97 10.93 -11.17
CA ARG A 288 -6.03 11.71 -11.99
C ARG A 288 -6.48 13.15 -12.13
N LYS A 289 -7.74 13.38 -12.39
CA LYS A 289 -8.32 14.74 -12.46
C LYS A 289 -8.11 15.49 -11.15
N TYR A 290 -8.37 14.85 -10.00
CA TYR A 290 -8.12 15.48 -8.69
C TYR A 290 -6.65 15.87 -8.52
N ILE A 291 -5.72 14.98 -8.87
CA ILE A 291 -4.28 15.23 -8.80
C ILE A 291 -3.91 16.44 -9.66
N ASP A 292 -4.34 16.47 -10.92
CA ASP A 292 -4.01 17.53 -11.86
C ASP A 292 -4.55 18.89 -11.43
N GLU A 293 -5.80 18.93 -10.91
CA GLU A 293 -6.48 20.18 -10.55
C GLU A 293 -6.07 20.73 -9.17
N ASN A 294 -5.70 19.87 -8.22
CA ASN A 294 -5.49 20.28 -6.81
C ASN A 294 -4.04 20.14 -6.33
N LEU A 295 -3.24 19.26 -6.93
CA LEU A 295 -1.90 18.96 -6.43
C LEU A 295 -0.78 19.47 -7.37
N LEU A 296 -0.98 19.42 -8.68
CA LEU A 296 0.06 19.74 -9.66
C LEU A 296 -0.01 21.17 -10.23
N ASN A 297 -1.05 21.91 -9.93
CA ASN A 297 -1.23 23.30 -10.39
C ASN A 297 -0.44 24.31 -9.58
#